data_2744f990655d75faf613709a630846c3
#
_entry.id   2744f990655d75faf613709a630846c3
#
_cell.length_a   1.000
_cell.length_b   1.000
_cell.length_c   1.000
_cell.angle_alpha   90.00
_cell.angle_beta   90.00
_cell.angle_gamma   90.00
#
_symmetry.space_group_name_H-M   'P 1'
#
loop_
_entity.id
_entity.type
_entity.pdbx_description
1 polymer ?
#
loop_
_entity_poly.entity_id
_entity_poly.type
_entity_poly.pdbx_seq_one_letter_code
_entity_poly.pdbx_strand_id
1 'polypeptide(L)'
;SKGRAGMGAERDGVFKRIPEGLQEKDLAGVPWRLALECQNRGWILRSDIIWAKTNPMPESVTDRCTKAHEYVFMFSKQRDYFFDAEPIREKSGSNKRDVWRYPSAHYGGAHFATFPEELIIPMIQAGTSQHGCCSQCGAPYVREKELTEEYKAVRGDGYGDKDDFMDTGFRGVKPLNFSGQKYRTTNWVATCTCDDTVEPCIVMDIFMGSGTTAKVAKRCGRHYTGIELNPEYVAVINNRQSLKQKELFI
;
A
#
# COMPACT_ATOMS: atom_id res chain seq x y z
N SER A 1 -17.45 -49.42 28.14
CA SER A 1 -16.45 -48.60 27.45
C SER A 1 -16.39 -49.00 25.98
N LYS A 2 -17.02 -48.19 25.11
CA LYS A 2 -16.90 -48.36 23.66
C LYS A 2 -15.96 -47.28 23.12
N GLY A 3 -14.77 -47.71 22.70
CA GLY A 3 -13.83 -46.86 22.02
C GLY A 3 -14.39 -46.39 20.66
N ARG A 4 -14.45 -45.07 20.46
CA ARG A 4 -14.64 -44.49 19.14
C ARG A 4 -13.33 -44.54 18.39
N ALA A 5 -13.20 -45.46 17.46
CA ALA A 5 -12.18 -45.41 16.44
C ALA A 5 -12.47 -44.21 15.53
N GLY A 6 -11.61 -43.19 15.57
CA GLY A 6 -11.64 -42.08 14.62
C GLY A 6 -11.17 -42.57 13.26
N MET A 7 -12.10 -42.65 12.31
CA MET A 7 -11.75 -42.77 10.89
C MET A 7 -11.10 -41.45 10.43
N GLY A 8 -9.78 -41.41 10.46
CA GLY A 8 -9.01 -40.44 9.70
C GLY A 8 -9.14 -40.80 8.22
N ALA A 9 -9.90 -40.02 7.45
CA ALA A 9 -9.87 -40.13 6.01
C ALA A 9 -8.46 -39.70 5.53
N GLU A 10 -7.67 -40.67 5.09
CA GLU A 10 -6.49 -40.41 4.28
C GLU A 10 -6.95 -39.71 3.00
N ARG A 11 -6.67 -38.41 2.95
CA ARG A 11 -6.76 -37.64 1.71
C ARG A 11 -5.52 -37.95 0.90
N ASP A 12 -5.72 -38.75 -0.13
CA ASP A 12 -4.72 -39.22 -1.06
C ASP A 12 -3.79 -38.12 -1.60
N GLY A 13 -2.48 -38.31 -1.44
CA GLY A 13 -1.57 -38.17 -2.58
C GLY A 13 -1.02 -36.78 -2.91
N VAL A 14 -1.14 -35.74 -2.07
CA VAL A 14 -0.27 -34.57 -2.23
C VAL A 14 0.97 -34.80 -1.36
N PHE A 15 2.03 -35.33 -1.97
CA PHE A 15 3.35 -35.34 -1.34
C PHE A 15 3.70 -33.92 -0.90
N LYS A 16 3.59 -33.62 0.37
CA LYS A 16 4.14 -32.41 0.98
C LYS A 16 5.67 -32.51 0.91
N ARG A 17 6.22 -32.19 -0.25
CA ARG A 17 7.67 -31.98 -0.34
C ARG A 17 8.00 -30.75 0.51
N ILE A 18 8.61 -31.01 1.65
CA ILE A 18 9.20 -29.94 2.44
C ILE A 18 10.34 -29.38 1.61
N PRO A 19 10.36 -28.07 1.30
CA PRO A 19 11.45 -27.47 0.54
C PRO A 19 12.80 -27.71 1.24
N GLU A 20 13.85 -27.87 0.46
CA GLU A 20 15.21 -28.05 0.98
C GLU A 20 15.57 -26.92 1.95
N GLY A 21 16.15 -27.28 3.09
CA GLY A 21 16.52 -26.34 4.17
C GLY A 21 15.39 -25.96 5.13
N LEU A 22 14.20 -26.57 5.02
CA LEU A 22 13.10 -26.42 5.98
C LEU A 22 12.84 -27.73 6.69
N GLN A 23 12.24 -27.66 7.87
CA GLN A 23 11.77 -28.80 8.65
C GLN A 23 10.24 -28.84 8.69
N GLU A 24 9.68 -29.95 9.15
CA GLU A 24 8.23 -30.03 9.39
C GLU A 24 7.81 -28.97 10.42
N LYS A 25 6.71 -28.25 10.14
CA LYS A 25 6.19 -27.12 10.93
C LYS A 25 6.96 -25.80 10.79
N ASP A 26 8.06 -25.73 10.03
CA ASP A 26 8.70 -24.45 9.78
C ASP A 26 7.74 -23.46 9.07
N LEU A 27 7.82 -22.20 9.50
CA LEU A 27 7.23 -21.11 8.73
C LEU A 27 8.11 -20.87 7.49
N ALA A 28 7.57 -21.16 6.31
CA ALA A 28 8.31 -21.02 5.05
C ALA A 28 8.81 -19.60 4.77
N GLY A 29 8.21 -18.57 5.37
CA GLY A 29 8.67 -17.18 5.30
C GLY A 29 8.63 -16.60 3.86
N VAL A 30 7.75 -17.11 2.99
CA VAL A 30 7.68 -16.75 1.56
C VAL A 30 7.70 -15.24 1.30
N PRO A 31 6.94 -14.39 2.03
CA PRO A 31 6.98 -12.95 1.79
C PRO A 31 8.38 -12.36 2.02
N TRP A 32 9.04 -12.75 3.10
CA TRP A 32 10.39 -12.29 3.43
C TRP A 32 11.46 -12.85 2.48
N ARG A 33 11.34 -14.10 2.06
CA ARG A 33 12.24 -14.67 1.04
C ARG A 33 12.15 -13.91 -0.26
N LEU A 34 10.93 -13.54 -0.70
CA LEU A 34 10.73 -12.71 -1.87
C LEU A 34 11.35 -11.31 -1.67
N ALA A 35 11.13 -10.69 -0.50
CA ALA A 35 11.66 -9.37 -0.22
C ALA A 35 13.20 -9.34 -0.25
N LEU A 36 13.85 -10.33 0.35
CA LEU A 36 15.31 -10.46 0.35
C LEU A 36 15.85 -10.76 -1.06
N GLU A 37 15.15 -11.60 -1.83
CA GLU A 37 15.54 -11.87 -3.22
C GLU A 37 15.41 -10.61 -4.10
N CYS A 38 14.39 -9.78 -3.90
CA CYS A 38 14.30 -8.49 -4.56
C CYS A 38 15.49 -7.58 -4.22
N GLN A 39 15.93 -7.55 -2.95
CA GLN A 39 17.15 -6.82 -2.55
C GLN A 39 18.39 -7.37 -3.26
N ASN A 40 18.56 -8.69 -3.34
CA ASN A 40 19.68 -9.33 -4.04
C ASN A 40 19.71 -8.97 -5.53
N ARG A 41 18.54 -8.67 -6.12
CA ARG A 41 18.38 -8.21 -7.51
C ARG A 41 18.46 -6.68 -7.67
N GLY A 42 18.91 -5.98 -6.64
CA GLY A 42 19.17 -4.53 -6.69
C GLY A 42 17.97 -3.63 -6.37
N TRP A 43 16.85 -4.17 -5.90
CA TRP A 43 15.78 -3.35 -5.35
C TRP A 43 16.12 -2.86 -3.94
N ILE A 44 15.77 -1.63 -3.62
CA ILE A 44 15.95 -1.05 -2.29
C ILE A 44 14.69 -1.31 -1.48
N LEU A 45 14.76 -2.18 -0.49
CA LEU A 45 13.65 -2.41 0.47
C LEU A 45 13.59 -1.23 1.44
N ARG A 46 12.51 -0.46 1.37
CA ARG A 46 12.33 0.78 2.14
C ARG A 46 11.54 0.60 3.42
N SER A 47 10.55 -0.29 3.40
CA SER A 47 9.69 -0.55 4.55
C SER A 47 9.01 -1.90 4.43
N ASP A 48 8.72 -2.49 5.59
CA ASP A 48 7.91 -3.68 5.80
C ASP A 48 6.60 -3.26 6.51
N ILE A 49 5.59 -2.94 5.75
CA ILE A 49 4.31 -2.50 6.29
C ILE A 49 3.49 -3.74 6.70
N ILE A 50 2.91 -3.71 7.89
CA ILE A 50 2.03 -4.75 8.42
C ILE A 50 0.58 -4.41 8.13
N TRP A 51 -0.08 -5.18 7.28
CA TRP A 51 -1.54 -5.16 7.21
C TRP A 51 -2.11 -6.02 8.32
N ALA A 52 -2.47 -5.40 9.45
CA ALA A 52 -3.15 -6.03 10.57
C ALA A 52 -4.64 -6.15 10.25
N LYS A 53 -5.12 -7.39 10.03
CA LYS A 53 -6.52 -7.68 9.72
C LYS A 53 -7.40 -7.48 10.95
N THR A 54 -8.44 -6.66 10.83
CA THR A 54 -9.38 -6.44 11.95
C THR A 54 -10.39 -7.59 12.11
N ASN A 55 -10.53 -8.43 11.08
CA ASN A 55 -11.41 -9.62 11.06
C ASN A 55 -10.65 -10.84 10.49
N PRO A 56 -9.55 -11.29 11.13
CA PRO A 56 -8.78 -12.42 10.63
C PRO A 56 -9.63 -13.70 10.67
N MET A 57 -9.43 -14.59 9.71
CA MET A 57 -10.03 -15.91 9.72
C MET A 57 -9.51 -16.71 10.93
N PRO A 58 -10.39 -17.37 11.69
CA PRO A 58 -9.95 -18.24 12.78
C PRO A 58 -9.10 -19.40 12.26
N GLU A 59 -8.05 -19.75 12.98
CA GLU A 59 -7.21 -20.93 12.72
C GLU A 59 -7.34 -21.89 13.89
N SER A 60 -7.57 -23.18 13.60
CA SER A 60 -7.59 -24.24 14.61
C SER A 60 -6.19 -24.74 14.92
N VAL A 61 -5.35 -23.88 15.50
CA VAL A 61 -3.98 -24.19 15.89
C VAL A 61 -3.79 -24.02 17.40
N THR A 62 -3.02 -24.90 18.01
CA THR A 62 -2.79 -24.92 19.47
C THR A 62 -1.31 -24.82 19.86
N ASP A 63 -0.42 -24.91 18.90
CA ASP A 63 1.04 -24.95 19.10
C ASP A 63 1.78 -23.70 18.58
N ARG A 64 1.03 -22.68 18.13
CA ARG A 64 1.54 -21.37 17.74
C ARG A 64 0.45 -20.30 17.79
N CYS A 65 0.82 -19.05 17.71
CA CYS A 65 -0.13 -17.95 17.56
C CYS A 65 -0.86 -18.04 16.22
N THR A 66 -2.15 -17.65 16.20
CA THR A 66 -2.94 -17.50 14.97
C THR A 66 -2.47 -16.30 14.18
N LYS A 67 -2.41 -16.45 12.85
CA LYS A 67 -1.92 -15.40 11.97
C LYS A 67 -3.03 -14.37 11.69
N ALA A 68 -2.78 -13.11 12.05
CA ALA A 68 -3.74 -12.01 11.90
C ALA A 68 -3.22 -10.86 11.02
N HIS A 69 -2.11 -11.06 10.29
CA HIS A 69 -1.53 -10.01 9.45
C HIS A 69 -0.94 -10.57 8.16
N GLU A 70 -0.76 -9.66 7.21
CA GLU A 70 0.04 -9.86 5.99
C GLU A 70 1.06 -8.73 5.84
N TYR A 71 2.04 -8.92 4.95
CA TYR A 71 3.09 -7.93 4.69
C TYR A 71 2.81 -7.16 3.40
N VAL A 72 3.14 -5.87 3.44
CA VAL A 72 3.23 -5.01 2.26
C VAL A 72 4.63 -4.44 2.25
N PHE A 73 5.47 -4.87 1.31
CA PHE A 73 6.84 -4.38 1.20
C PHE A 73 6.90 -3.17 0.27
N MET A 74 7.53 -2.11 0.74
CA MET A 74 7.80 -0.94 -0.08
C MET A 74 9.20 -1.04 -0.68
N PHE A 75 9.28 -0.98 -2.00
CA PHE A 75 10.53 -1.00 -2.73
C PHE A 75 10.72 0.25 -3.58
N SER A 76 11.96 0.60 -3.84
CA SER A 76 12.35 1.56 -4.87
C SER A 76 13.47 1.01 -5.74
N LYS A 77 13.57 1.47 -6.99
CA LYS A 77 14.68 1.12 -7.89
C LYS A 77 15.92 1.96 -7.66
N GLN A 78 15.73 3.15 -7.12
CA GLN A 78 16.80 4.13 -6.93
C GLN A 78 16.73 4.70 -5.52
N ARG A 79 17.82 5.31 -5.07
CA ARG A 79 17.90 6.00 -3.78
C ARG A 79 16.92 7.17 -3.72
N ASP A 80 16.88 7.96 -4.79
CA ASP A 80 15.96 9.09 -4.92
C ASP A 80 14.72 8.64 -5.71
N TYR A 81 13.57 8.66 -5.06
CA TYR A 81 12.30 8.19 -5.60
C TYR A 81 11.15 9.08 -5.13
N PHE A 82 10.08 9.08 -5.90
CA PHE A 82 8.89 9.83 -5.54
C PHE A 82 8.14 9.18 -4.37
N PHE A 83 7.80 9.98 -3.37
CA PHE A 83 6.92 9.59 -2.26
C PHE A 83 6.15 10.80 -1.74
N ASP A 84 4.83 10.85 -1.96
CA ASP A 84 3.96 11.92 -1.45
C ASP A 84 3.32 11.49 -0.11
N ALA A 85 3.86 12.00 0.99
CA ALA A 85 3.36 11.69 2.32
C ALA A 85 2.06 12.44 2.67
N GLU A 86 1.75 13.55 1.99
CA GLU A 86 0.64 14.43 2.40
C GLU A 86 -0.74 13.76 2.34
N PRO A 87 -1.12 13.05 1.25
CA PRO A 87 -2.44 12.45 1.15
C PRO A 87 -2.67 11.27 2.09
N ILE A 88 -1.60 10.73 2.68
CA ILE A 88 -1.66 9.54 3.55
C ILE A 88 -1.36 9.84 5.01
N ARG A 89 -1.25 11.13 5.41
CA ARG A 89 -1.00 11.48 6.82
C ARG A 89 -2.08 10.94 7.75
N GLU A 90 -1.68 10.62 8.96
CA GLU A 90 -2.62 10.32 10.03
C GLU A 90 -3.47 11.56 10.36
N LYS A 91 -4.65 11.37 10.92
CA LYS A 91 -5.55 12.47 11.34
C LYS A 91 -4.87 13.50 12.26
N SER A 92 -3.86 13.07 13.00
CA SER A 92 -3.01 13.94 13.82
C SER A 92 -2.02 14.80 13.02
N GLY A 93 -2.02 14.71 11.67
CA GLY A 93 -1.01 15.33 10.80
C GLY A 93 0.37 14.67 10.86
N SER A 94 0.55 13.55 11.58
CA SER A 94 1.79 12.78 11.59
C SER A 94 1.94 11.96 10.31
N ASN A 95 3.17 11.56 9.98
CA ASN A 95 3.38 10.61 8.91
C ASN A 95 2.65 9.31 9.22
N LYS A 96 2.12 8.66 8.18
CA LYS A 96 1.49 7.36 8.32
C LYS A 96 2.47 6.34 8.88
N ARG A 97 2.02 5.57 9.86
CA ARG A 97 2.81 4.50 10.48
C ARG A 97 2.76 3.24 9.63
N ASP A 98 3.62 2.30 9.91
CA ASP A 98 3.82 1.04 9.19
C ASP A 98 2.87 -0.10 9.60
N VAL A 99 2.02 0.10 10.62
CA VAL A 99 0.97 -0.87 10.99
C VAL A 99 -0.39 -0.35 10.56
N TRP A 100 -0.94 -0.96 9.50
CA TRP A 100 -2.21 -0.57 8.89
C TRP A 100 -3.32 -1.53 9.28
N ARG A 101 -4.41 -1.00 9.81
CA ARG A 101 -5.55 -1.79 10.30
C ARG A 101 -6.72 -1.68 9.33
N TYR A 102 -6.94 -2.75 8.56
CA TYR A 102 -8.05 -2.84 7.62
C TYR A 102 -8.70 -4.23 7.70
N PRO A 103 -10.02 -4.35 7.50
CA PRO A 103 -10.66 -5.66 7.40
C PRO A 103 -10.20 -6.38 6.14
N SER A 104 -10.32 -7.71 6.13
CA SER A 104 -10.26 -8.49 4.89
C SER A 104 -11.46 -8.17 4.02
N ALA A 105 -11.28 -8.09 2.71
CA ALA A 105 -12.41 -7.92 1.79
C ALA A 105 -13.17 -9.24 1.65
N HIS A 106 -14.50 -9.17 1.71
CA HIS A 106 -15.39 -10.26 1.31
C HIS A 106 -15.92 -9.95 -0.09
N TYR A 107 -15.56 -10.78 -1.05
CA TYR A 107 -16.13 -10.70 -2.39
C TYR A 107 -17.15 -11.82 -2.57
N GLY A 108 -18.44 -11.45 -2.76
CA GLY A 108 -19.56 -12.39 -2.82
C GLY A 108 -19.66 -13.25 -4.09
N GLY A 109 -18.72 -13.12 -5.04
CA GLY A 109 -18.85 -13.74 -6.36
C GLY A 109 -17.82 -14.79 -6.74
N ALA A 110 -16.70 -14.91 -6.04
CA ALA A 110 -15.68 -15.93 -6.30
C ALA A 110 -14.73 -16.04 -5.12
N HIS A 111 -14.30 -17.25 -4.81
CA HIS A 111 -13.50 -17.60 -3.63
C HIS A 111 -12.02 -17.16 -3.74
N PHE A 112 -11.76 -15.87 -3.94
CA PHE A 112 -10.38 -15.40 -4.07
C PHE A 112 -9.98 -14.53 -2.91
N ALA A 113 -8.73 -14.68 -2.50
CA ALA A 113 -8.05 -13.84 -1.51
C ALA A 113 -7.95 -12.40 -2.06
N THR A 114 -9.01 -11.59 -1.84
CA THR A 114 -9.03 -10.20 -2.25
C THR A 114 -8.60 -9.32 -1.10
N PHE A 115 -7.82 -8.29 -1.40
CA PHE A 115 -7.50 -7.24 -0.45
C PHE A 115 -8.54 -6.10 -0.54
N PRO A 116 -8.76 -5.36 0.57
CA PRO A 116 -9.72 -4.25 0.57
C PRO A 116 -9.16 -3.05 -0.21
N GLU A 117 -10.07 -2.25 -0.79
CA GLU A 117 -9.70 -1.04 -1.53
C GLU A 117 -8.95 -0.04 -0.66
N GLU A 118 -9.33 0.06 0.61
CA GLU A 118 -8.73 0.95 1.62
C GLU A 118 -7.24 0.67 1.83
N LEU A 119 -6.81 -0.58 1.65
CA LEU A 119 -5.40 -0.96 1.74
C LEU A 119 -4.58 -0.37 0.58
N ILE A 120 -5.15 -0.32 -0.62
CA ILE A 120 -4.46 0.09 -1.85
C ILE A 120 -4.43 1.62 -2.01
N ILE A 121 -5.43 2.32 -1.51
CA ILE A 121 -5.52 3.79 -1.63
C ILE A 121 -4.23 4.48 -1.18
N PRO A 122 -3.73 4.28 0.06
CA PRO A 122 -2.51 4.95 0.51
C PRO A 122 -1.27 4.55 -0.30
N MET A 123 -1.21 3.34 -0.85
CA MET A 123 -0.10 2.91 -1.70
C MET A 123 -0.06 3.70 -3.00
N ILE A 124 -1.21 3.85 -3.68
CA ILE A 124 -1.32 4.61 -4.93
C ILE A 124 -1.08 6.10 -4.67
N GLN A 125 -1.68 6.65 -3.63
CA GLN A 125 -1.56 8.08 -3.30
C GLN A 125 -0.13 8.48 -2.94
N ALA A 126 0.59 7.64 -2.22
CA ALA A 126 1.98 7.91 -1.85
C ALA A 126 2.96 7.65 -3.00
N GLY A 127 2.70 6.61 -3.80
CA GLY A 127 3.61 6.17 -4.86
C GLY A 127 3.43 6.90 -6.19
N THR A 128 2.39 7.73 -6.35
CA THR A 128 2.09 8.43 -7.62
C THR A 128 1.66 9.87 -7.37
N SER A 129 2.15 10.80 -8.18
CA SER A 129 1.76 12.20 -8.08
C SER A 129 0.26 12.38 -8.31
N GLN A 130 -0.39 13.18 -7.48
CA GLN A 130 -1.80 13.54 -7.65
C GLN A 130 -2.02 14.42 -8.88
N HIS A 131 -1.04 15.27 -9.20
CA HIS A 131 -1.10 16.13 -10.37
C HIS A 131 -0.86 15.36 -11.66
N GLY A 132 0.04 14.37 -11.61
CA GLY A 132 0.41 13.56 -12.77
C GLY A 132 1.91 13.47 -12.95
N CYS A 133 2.30 13.08 -14.14
CA CYS A 133 3.69 12.95 -14.57
C CYS A 133 3.87 13.57 -15.97
N CYS A 134 5.12 13.85 -16.33
CA CYS A 134 5.47 14.30 -17.67
C CYS A 134 5.13 13.22 -18.70
N SER A 135 4.41 13.55 -19.77
CA SER A 135 4.01 12.62 -20.82
C SER A 135 5.22 12.06 -21.59
N GLN A 136 6.31 12.81 -21.67
CA GLN A 136 7.52 12.42 -22.41
C GLN A 136 8.43 11.49 -21.63
N CYS A 137 8.74 11.81 -20.35
CA CYS A 137 9.75 11.07 -19.59
C CYS A 137 9.19 10.34 -18.35
N GLY A 138 7.90 10.54 -18.02
CA GLY A 138 7.25 9.93 -16.85
C GLY A 138 7.66 10.53 -15.51
N ALA A 139 8.47 11.59 -15.48
CA ALA A 139 8.89 12.25 -14.25
C ALA A 139 7.69 12.82 -13.49
N PRO A 140 7.51 12.53 -12.18
CA PRO A 140 6.36 12.98 -11.43
C PRO A 140 6.44 14.47 -11.14
N TYR A 141 5.26 15.12 -11.06
CA TYR A 141 5.17 16.45 -10.48
C TYR A 141 5.15 16.35 -8.96
N VAL A 142 5.92 17.21 -8.29
CA VAL A 142 6.01 17.28 -6.83
C VAL A 142 5.24 18.47 -6.27
N ARG A 143 4.77 18.36 -5.04
CA ARG A 143 4.06 19.43 -4.35
C ARG A 143 5.03 20.49 -3.86
N GLU A 144 4.76 21.75 -4.21
CA GLU A 144 5.15 22.86 -3.37
C GLU A 144 4.12 23.03 -2.26
N LYS A 145 4.58 23.25 -1.06
CA LYS A 145 3.70 23.31 0.11
C LYS A 145 4.17 24.35 1.11
N GLU A 146 3.21 24.98 1.73
CA GLU A 146 3.45 25.89 2.85
C GLU A 146 2.66 25.46 4.09
N LEU A 147 3.08 25.96 5.24
CA LEU A 147 2.35 25.76 6.50
C LEU A 147 1.00 26.47 6.44
N THR A 148 -0.05 25.79 6.90
CA THR A 148 -1.37 26.41 7.05
C THR A 148 -1.33 27.46 8.15
N GLU A 149 -2.18 28.51 8.05
CA GLU A 149 -2.26 29.57 9.05
C GLU A 149 -2.70 29.02 10.42
N GLU A 150 -3.60 28.03 10.40
CA GLU A 150 -4.03 27.32 11.61
C GLU A 150 -2.86 26.63 12.32
N TYR A 151 -1.96 26.03 11.55
CA TYR A 151 -0.79 25.38 12.13
C TYR A 151 0.24 26.39 12.62
N LYS A 152 0.46 27.50 11.90
CA LYS A 152 1.33 28.60 12.31
C LYS A 152 0.83 29.21 13.64
N ALA A 153 -0.48 29.48 13.76
CA ALA A 153 -1.10 30.03 14.96
C ALA A 153 -0.90 29.13 16.19
N VAL A 154 -1.00 27.79 16.03
CA VAL A 154 -0.81 26.85 17.14
C VAL A 154 0.67 26.61 17.46
N ARG A 155 1.57 26.79 16.47
CA ARG A 155 3.01 26.64 16.65
C ARG A 155 3.63 27.74 17.51
N GLY A 156 3.09 29.00 17.44
CA GLY A 156 3.68 30.17 18.03
C GLY A 156 4.98 30.60 17.32
N ASP A 157 5.37 31.87 17.53
CA ASP A 157 6.54 32.48 16.85
C ASP A 157 7.91 32.00 17.37
N GLY A 158 7.93 31.07 18.32
CA GLY A 158 9.15 30.64 19.04
C GLY A 158 9.82 29.34 18.54
N TYR A 159 9.34 28.73 17.48
CA TYR A 159 9.94 27.51 16.94
C TYR A 159 10.72 27.80 15.66
N GLY A 160 12.04 27.91 15.79
CA GLY A 160 12.98 28.03 14.68
C GLY A 160 12.85 26.90 13.63
N ASP A 161 13.26 27.18 12.42
CA ASP A 161 13.39 26.21 11.34
C ASP A 161 14.50 25.19 11.65
N LYS A 162 14.53 24.13 10.90
CA LYS A 162 15.28 22.88 11.08
C LYS A 162 16.78 22.99 11.39
N ASP A 163 17.37 24.15 11.22
CA ASP A 163 18.82 24.36 11.37
C ASP A 163 19.28 24.49 12.84
N ASP A 164 18.34 24.73 13.77
CA ASP A 164 18.63 24.81 15.22
C ASP A 164 18.81 23.45 15.92
N PHE A 165 18.82 22.37 15.17
CA PHE A 165 18.88 21.00 15.72
C PHE A 165 20.22 20.67 16.40
N MET A 166 21.28 21.41 16.08
CA MET A 166 22.62 21.09 16.58
C MET A 166 22.89 21.57 18.02
N ASP A 167 22.11 22.52 18.57
CA ASP A 167 22.48 23.15 19.82
C ASP A 167 21.65 22.79 21.07
N THR A 168 20.41 22.33 20.93
CA THR A 168 19.53 22.11 22.10
C THR A 168 19.03 20.69 22.34
N GLY A 169 19.19 19.76 21.38
CA GLY A 169 18.72 18.37 21.52
C GLY A 169 17.20 18.19 21.64
N PHE A 170 16.44 19.27 21.61
CA PHE A 170 14.99 19.25 21.70
C PHE A 170 14.35 19.21 20.30
N ARG A 171 13.79 18.06 19.93
CA ARG A 171 12.86 17.98 18.78
C ARG A 171 11.67 18.89 19.10
N GLY A 172 11.37 19.83 18.19
CA GLY A 172 10.17 20.64 18.29
C GLY A 172 8.94 19.77 18.54
N VAL A 173 8.38 19.88 19.73
CA VAL A 173 7.19 19.11 20.12
C VAL A 173 6.04 19.60 19.26
N LYS A 174 5.32 18.71 18.57
CA LYS A 174 4.06 19.07 17.93
C LYS A 174 3.15 19.76 18.95
N PRO A 175 2.46 20.83 18.57
CA PRO A 175 1.39 21.33 19.40
C PRO A 175 0.44 20.19 19.76
N LEU A 176 0.26 19.94 21.04
CA LEU A 176 -0.47 18.78 21.57
C LEU A 176 -1.93 18.66 21.08
N ASN A 177 -2.49 19.74 20.56
CA ASN A 177 -3.92 19.86 20.24
C ASN A 177 -4.21 20.18 18.76
N PHE A 178 -3.23 20.03 17.83
CA PHE A 178 -3.49 20.29 16.42
C PHE A 178 -4.06 19.05 15.73
N SER A 179 -5.32 19.16 15.29
CA SER A 179 -6.04 18.11 14.55
C SER A 179 -6.27 18.44 13.06
N GLY A 180 -5.67 19.53 12.58
CA GLY A 180 -5.84 20.03 11.21
C GLY A 180 -4.75 19.59 10.24
N GLN A 181 -4.84 20.09 9.02
CA GLN A 181 -3.85 19.87 7.97
C GLN A 181 -2.63 20.79 8.20
N LYS A 182 -1.45 20.20 8.36
CA LYS A 182 -0.21 20.97 8.64
C LYS A 182 0.25 21.80 7.44
N TYR A 183 0.13 21.26 6.25
CA TYR A 183 0.57 21.89 5.01
C TYR A 183 -0.58 22.01 4.03
N ARG A 184 -0.61 23.10 3.27
CA ARG A 184 -1.42 23.20 2.05
C ARG A 184 -0.53 23.14 0.81
N THR A 185 -1.01 22.51 -0.25
CA THR A 185 -0.36 22.54 -1.56
C THR A 185 -0.60 23.90 -2.18
N THR A 186 0.47 24.60 -2.54
CA THR A 186 0.41 25.89 -3.23
C THR A 186 0.57 25.76 -4.72
N ASN A 187 1.40 24.80 -5.15
CA ASN A 187 1.69 24.57 -6.57
C ASN A 187 2.16 23.13 -6.80
N TRP A 188 2.35 22.77 -8.06
CA TRP A 188 2.96 21.54 -8.52
C TRP A 188 4.12 21.87 -9.46
N VAL A 189 5.26 21.26 -9.24
CA VAL A 189 6.51 21.52 -9.97
C VAL A 189 6.96 20.27 -10.69
N ALA A 190 7.29 20.42 -11.96
CA ALA A 190 7.91 19.37 -12.75
C ALA A 190 9.30 18.99 -12.15
N THR A 191 9.60 17.70 -12.13
CA THR A 191 10.92 17.20 -11.71
C THR A 191 11.86 16.94 -12.91
N CYS A 192 11.46 17.36 -14.10
CA CYS A 192 12.23 17.25 -15.33
C CYS A 192 12.27 18.61 -16.06
N THR A 193 13.09 18.69 -17.11
CA THR A 193 13.25 19.87 -17.97
C THR A 193 12.52 19.73 -19.30
N CYS A 194 11.66 18.71 -19.44
CA CYS A 194 10.81 18.55 -20.62
C CYS A 194 9.74 19.64 -20.62
N ASP A 195 9.52 20.27 -21.77
CA ASP A 195 8.41 21.20 -21.98
C ASP A 195 7.24 20.42 -22.60
N ASP A 196 6.55 19.63 -21.80
CA ASP A 196 5.54 18.71 -22.28
C ASP A 196 4.30 18.68 -21.39
N THR A 197 3.26 18.01 -21.89
CA THR A 197 1.96 17.91 -21.22
C THR A 197 2.00 17.00 -20.00
N VAL A 198 1.07 17.24 -19.08
CA VAL A 198 0.89 16.43 -17.87
C VAL A 198 -0.10 15.32 -18.17
N GLU A 199 0.25 14.10 -17.80
CA GLU A 199 -0.62 12.93 -17.88
C GLU A 199 -0.81 12.27 -16.52
N PRO A 200 -1.94 11.58 -16.28
CA PRO A 200 -2.10 10.78 -15.08
C PRO A 200 -1.01 9.71 -14.94
N CYS A 201 -0.43 9.58 -13.75
CA CYS A 201 0.53 8.51 -13.49
C CYS A 201 -0.09 7.13 -13.72
N ILE A 202 0.72 6.15 -14.09
CA ILE A 202 0.29 4.77 -14.35
C ILE A 202 0.54 3.90 -13.12
N VAL A 203 -0.49 3.18 -12.69
CA VAL A 203 -0.40 2.12 -11.66
C VAL A 203 -0.38 0.77 -12.35
N MET A 204 0.64 -0.04 -12.07
CA MET A 204 0.77 -1.39 -12.64
C MET A 204 0.49 -2.45 -11.59
N ASP A 205 -0.30 -3.48 -11.96
CA ASP A 205 -0.52 -4.68 -11.16
C ASP A 205 -0.27 -5.92 -12.03
N ILE A 206 0.76 -6.68 -11.69
CA ILE A 206 1.15 -7.89 -12.44
C ILE A 206 0.34 -9.13 -12.05
N PHE A 207 -0.55 -9.01 -11.05
CA PHE A 207 -1.48 -10.05 -10.59
C PHE A 207 -2.88 -9.43 -10.40
N MET A 208 -3.44 -8.86 -11.49
CA MET A 208 -4.61 -7.99 -11.45
C MET A 208 -5.85 -8.64 -10.79
N GLY A 209 -6.02 -9.95 -10.90
CA GLY A 209 -7.14 -10.69 -10.32
C GLY A 209 -8.49 -10.10 -10.76
N SER A 210 -9.33 -9.75 -9.79
CA SER A 210 -10.65 -9.15 -10.05
C SER A 210 -10.62 -7.65 -10.35
N GLY A 211 -9.43 -7.02 -10.45
CA GLY A 211 -9.27 -5.60 -10.83
C GLY A 211 -9.44 -4.59 -9.70
N THR A 212 -9.20 -4.97 -8.46
CA THR A 212 -9.30 -4.03 -7.32
C THR A 212 -8.32 -2.87 -7.48
N THR A 213 -7.07 -3.15 -7.87
CA THR A 213 -6.06 -2.11 -8.14
C THR A 213 -6.49 -1.17 -9.26
N ALA A 214 -7.03 -1.70 -10.37
CA ALA A 214 -7.53 -0.89 -11.48
C ALA A 214 -8.65 0.05 -11.06
N LYS A 215 -9.61 -0.46 -10.27
CA LYS A 215 -10.73 0.32 -9.72
C LYS A 215 -10.23 1.47 -8.85
N VAL A 216 -9.30 1.20 -7.94
CA VAL A 216 -8.74 2.21 -7.03
C VAL A 216 -7.88 3.22 -7.78
N ALA A 217 -7.06 2.79 -8.74
CA ALA A 217 -6.27 3.69 -9.58
C ALA A 217 -7.16 4.70 -10.31
N LYS A 218 -8.23 4.26 -10.97
CA LYS A 218 -9.23 5.14 -11.60
C LYS A 218 -9.86 6.12 -10.61
N ARG A 219 -10.28 5.62 -9.45
CA ARG A 219 -10.87 6.48 -8.41
C ARG A 219 -9.90 7.53 -7.89
N CYS A 220 -8.62 7.24 -7.90
CA CYS A 220 -7.55 8.17 -7.55
C CYS A 220 -7.12 9.07 -8.73
N GLY A 221 -7.76 8.99 -9.90
CA GLY A 221 -7.38 9.77 -11.07
C GLY A 221 -6.07 9.32 -11.73
N ARG A 222 -5.73 8.03 -11.62
CA ARG A 222 -4.54 7.44 -12.25
C ARG A 222 -4.95 6.53 -13.40
N HIS A 223 -4.08 6.39 -14.38
CA HIS A 223 -4.15 5.29 -15.32
C HIS A 223 -3.72 3.99 -14.66
N TYR A 224 -4.11 2.87 -15.26
CA TYR A 224 -3.65 1.57 -14.81
C TYR A 224 -3.28 0.67 -15.99
N THR A 225 -2.38 -0.26 -15.71
CA THR A 225 -2.09 -1.40 -16.57
C THR A 225 -2.00 -2.64 -15.70
N GLY A 226 -2.32 -3.81 -16.25
CA GLY A 226 -2.30 -5.02 -15.45
C GLY A 226 -2.12 -6.28 -16.28
N ILE A 227 -1.65 -7.32 -15.60
CA ILE A 227 -1.49 -8.66 -16.17
C ILE A 227 -2.40 -9.61 -15.40
N GLU A 228 -3.19 -10.40 -16.13
CA GLU A 228 -4.03 -11.45 -15.57
C GLU A 228 -4.00 -12.67 -16.49
N LEU A 229 -3.72 -13.83 -15.92
CA LEU A 229 -3.60 -15.11 -16.69
C LEU A 229 -4.96 -15.76 -16.94
N ASN A 230 -5.93 -15.53 -16.03
CA ASN A 230 -7.24 -16.12 -16.17
C ASN A 230 -8.17 -15.24 -17.02
N PRO A 231 -8.60 -15.68 -18.21
CA PRO A 231 -9.47 -14.89 -19.09
C PRO A 231 -10.83 -14.58 -18.47
N GLU A 232 -11.33 -15.40 -17.55
CA GLU A 232 -12.59 -15.12 -16.83
C GLU A 232 -12.45 -13.87 -15.95
N TYR A 233 -11.28 -13.66 -15.33
CA TYR A 233 -11.02 -12.45 -14.56
C TYR A 233 -10.86 -11.22 -15.43
N VAL A 234 -10.26 -11.37 -16.60
CA VAL A 234 -10.21 -10.27 -17.58
C VAL A 234 -11.62 -9.81 -17.95
N ALA A 235 -12.55 -10.75 -18.15
CA ALA A 235 -13.96 -10.41 -18.39
C ALA A 235 -14.61 -9.70 -17.19
N VAL A 236 -14.32 -10.15 -15.95
CA VAL A 236 -14.80 -9.49 -14.73
C VAL A 236 -14.26 -8.07 -14.62
N ILE A 237 -12.95 -7.87 -14.87
CA ILE A 237 -12.33 -6.54 -14.86
C ILE A 237 -13.03 -5.62 -15.84
N ASN A 238 -13.19 -6.05 -17.08
CA ASN A 238 -13.81 -5.25 -18.14
C ASN A 238 -15.26 -4.86 -17.80
N ASN A 239 -16.05 -5.80 -17.27
CA ASN A 239 -17.41 -5.52 -16.84
C ASN A 239 -17.46 -4.51 -15.66
N ARG A 240 -16.59 -4.67 -14.66
CA ARG A 240 -16.51 -3.74 -13.53
C ARG A 240 -16.08 -2.33 -13.94
N GLN A 241 -15.23 -2.21 -14.96
CA GLN A 241 -14.77 -0.92 -15.47
C GLN A 241 -15.80 -0.24 -16.38
N SER A 242 -16.56 -1.02 -17.16
CA SER A 242 -17.61 -0.50 -18.06
C SER A 242 -18.86 -0.03 -17.31
N LEU A 243 -19.26 -0.73 -16.24
CA LEU A 243 -20.41 -0.33 -15.43
C LEU A 243 -20.24 1.04 -14.77
N LYS A 244 -19.02 1.40 -14.36
CA LYS A 244 -18.75 2.73 -13.79
C LYS A 244 -18.65 3.87 -14.80
N GLN A 245 -18.34 3.59 -16.05
CA GLN A 245 -18.43 4.62 -17.11
C GLN A 245 -19.86 5.04 -17.40
N LYS A 246 -20.85 4.17 -17.17
CA LYS A 246 -22.28 4.52 -17.36
C LYS A 246 -22.85 5.36 -16.21
N GLU A 247 -22.29 5.29 -15.00
CA GLU A 247 -22.73 6.11 -13.84
C GLU A 247 -22.19 7.55 -13.86
N LEU A 248 -21.22 7.87 -14.73
CA LEU A 248 -20.65 9.21 -14.89
C LEU A 248 -21.33 10.07 -15.95
N PHE A 249 -22.39 9.56 -16.60
CA PHE A 249 -23.15 10.25 -17.65
C PHE A 249 -24.66 10.35 -17.35
N ILE A 250 -25.05 10.49 -16.09
CA ILE A 250 -26.40 10.88 -15.69
C ILE A 250 -26.32 12.20 -14.93
#